data_3fc497672e71cc5a66495ea50be93414
#
_entry.id   3fc497672e71cc5a66495ea50be93414
#
_cell.length_a   1.000
_cell.length_b   1.000
_cell.length_c   1.000
_cell.angle_alpha   90.00
_cell.angle_beta   90.00
_cell.angle_gamma   90.00
#
_symmetry.space_group_name_H-M   'P 1'
#
loop_
_entity.id
_entity.type
_entity.pdbx_description
1 polymer ?
#
loop_
_entity_poly.entity_id
_entity_poly.type
_entity_poly.pdbx_seq_one_letter_code
_entity_poly.pdbx_strand_id
1 'polypeptide(L)'
;MTRGQRGAAVVDIVLVIMVLVPMVLGIVQVALVLHVRNTLAAAASEGARYAATQGASQAAGEARTRAQIVDGIAGGFADDVVVRRIVVGGVATVEVVVRATVPALGLGGPGVDLQVQGHAVAEPAAP
;
A
#
# COMPACT_ATOMS: atom_id res chain seq x y z
N MET A 1 -35.74 -33.42 -20.02
CA MET A 1 -35.31 -32.05 -20.38
C MET A 1 -35.30 -31.91 -21.89
N THR A 2 -36.09 -31.03 -22.42
CA THR A 2 -36.10 -30.69 -23.83
C THR A 2 -34.85 -29.91 -24.22
N ARG A 3 -34.39 -29.97 -25.47
CA ARG A 3 -33.20 -29.27 -25.95
C ARG A 3 -33.20 -27.76 -25.62
N GLY A 4 -34.38 -27.13 -25.59
CA GLY A 4 -34.54 -25.71 -25.24
C GLY A 4 -34.22 -25.38 -23.78
N GLN A 5 -34.49 -26.27 -22.85
CA GLN A 5 -34.19 -26.05 -21.42
C GLN A 5 -32.69 -26.15 -21.09
N ARG A 6 -31.93 -26.96 -21.83
CA ARG A 6 -30.46 -27.02 -21.69
C ARG A 6 -29.80 -25.75 -22.21
N GLY A 7 -30.31 -25.15 -23.28
CA GLY A 7 -29.82 -23.87 -23.78
C GLY A 7 -30.07 -22.70 -22.81
N ALA A 8 -31.24 -22.65 -22.20
CA ALA A 8 -31.57 -21.63 -21.21
C ALA A 8 -30.68 -21.72 -19.96
N ALA A 9 -30.42 -22.92 -19.45
CA ALA A 9 -29.53 -23.12 -18.30
C ALA A 9 -28.09 -22.69 -18.57
N VAL A 10 -27.58 -22.91 -19.79
CA VAL A 10 -26.24 -22.46 -20.18
C VAL A 10 -26.16 -20.92 -20.24
N VAL A 11 -27.19 -20.27 -20.79
CA VAL A 11 -27.27 -18.80 -20.85
C VAL A 11 -27.32 -18.22 -19.44
N ASP A 12 -28.10 -18.79 -18.54
CA ASP A 12 -28.20 -18.35 -17.14
C ASP A 12 -26.83 -18.45 -16.43
N ILE A 13 -26.11 -19.55 -16.62
CA ILE A 13 -24.78 -19.72 -16.04
C ILE A 13 -23.79 -18.68 -16.60
N VAL A 14 -23.82 -18.42 -17.90
CA VAL A 14 -22.94 -17.40 -18.52
C VAL A 14 -23.24 -16.01 -17.98
N LEU A 15 -24.51 -15.64 -17.83
CA LEU A 15 -24.90 -14.36 -17.26
C LEU A 15 -24.46 -14.22 -15.79
N VAL A 16 -24.60 -15.26 -15.00
CA VAL A 16 -24.14 -15.27 -13.60
C VAL A 16 -22.62 -15.09 -13.52
N ILE A 17 -21.86 -15.83 -14.33
CA ILE A 17 -20.39 -15.72 -14.38
C ILE A 17 -19.97 -14.32 -14.83
N MET A 18 -20.65 -13.73 -15.79
CA MET A 18 -20.36 -12.39 -16.31
C MET A 18 -20.47 -11.30 -15.24
N VAL A 19 -21.35 -11.49 -14.25
CA VAL A 19 -21.51 -10.59 -13.11
C VAL A 19 -20.61 -11.00 -11.94
N LEU A 20 -20.55 -12.30 -11.66
CA LEU A 20 -19.81 -12.81 -10.49
C LEU A 20 -18.30 -12.59 -10.59
N VAL A 21 -17.72 -12.85 -11.76
CA VAL A 21 -16.26 -12.74 -11.94
C VAL A 21 -15.76 -11.31 -11.71
N PRO A 22 -16.31 -10.26 -12.35
CA PRO A 22 -15.86 -8.90 -12.06
C PRO A 22 -16.15 -8.46 -10.62
N MET A 23 -17.24 -8.95 -10.00
CA MET A 23 -17.51 -8.68 -8.59
C MET A 23 -16.43 -9.27 -7.67
N VAL A 24 -16.04 -10.51 -7.88
CA VAL A 24 -14.97 -11.17 -7.11
C VAL A 24 -13.62 -10.47 -7.34
N LEU A 25 -13.30 -10.13 -8.59
CA LEU A 25 -12.07 -9.38 -8.91
C LEU A 25 -12.06 -8.01 -8.22
N GLY A 26 -13.19 -7.33 -8.15
CA GLY A 26 -13.31 -6.06 -7.44
C GLY A 26 -13.04 -6.20 -5.94
N ILE A 27 -13.56 -7.24 -5.30
CA ILE A 27 -13.30 -7.54 -3.88
C ILE A 27 -11.80 -7.82 -3.65
N VAL A 28 -11.20 -8.65 -4.50
CA VAL A 28 -9.78 -8.98 -4.43
C VAL A 28 -8.91 -7.72 -4.63
N GLN A 29 -9.30 -6.85 -5.56
CA GLN A 29 -8.62 -5.58 -5.80
C GLN A 29 -8.63 -4.68 -4.55
N VAL A 30 -9.79 -4.53 -3.91
CA VAL A 30 -9.91 -3.74 -2.67
C VAL A 30 -9.06 -4.35 -1.56
N ALA A 31 -9.11 -5.67 -1.39
CA ALA A 31 -8.30 -6.37 -0.40
C ALA A 31 -6.79 -6.15 -0.63
N LEU A 32 -6.34 -6.21 -1.90
CA LEU A 32 -4.95 -5.93 -2.26
C LEU A 32 -4.54 -4.50 -1.94
N VAL A 33 -5.35 -3.52 -2.30
CA VAL A 33 -5.09 -2.10 -2.02
C VAL A 33 -4.96 -1.85 -0.52
N LEU A 34 -5.87 -2.41 0.28
CA LEU A 34 -5.81 -2.28 1.74
C LEU A 34 -4.60 -2.97 2.34
N HIS A 35 -4.24 -4.16 1.85
CA HIS A 35 -3.06 -4.88 2.30
C HIS A 35 -1.77 -4.09 2.02
N VAL A 36 -1.60 -3.61 0.79
CA VAL A 36 -0.45 -2.78 0.40
C VAL A 36 -0.39 -1.51 1.25
N ARG A 37 -1.51 -0.80 1.40
CA ARG A 37 -1.59 0.41 2.21
C ARG A 37 -1.15 0.17 3.66
N ASN A 38 -1.64 -0.89 4.29
CA ASN A 38 -1.30 -1.22 5.68
C ASN A 38 0.19 -1.57 5.82
N THR A 39 0.75 -2.32 4.89
CA THR A 39 2.16 -2.69 4.88
C THR A 39 3.06 -1.45 4.71
N LEU A 40 2.70 -0.57 3.76
CA LEU A 40 3.44 0.67 3.54
C LEU A 40 3.36 1.62 4.75
N ALA A 41 2.19 1.71 5.40
CA ALA A 41 2.03 2.53 6.60
C ALA A 41 2.86 2.00 7.78
N ALA A 42 2.92 0.69 7.95
CA ALA A 42 3.78 0.06 8.95
C ALA A 42 5.27 0.32 8.67
N ALA A 43 5.71 0.17 7.42
CA ALA A 43 7.08 0.44 7.01
C ALA A 43 7.47 1.92 7.19
N ALA A 44 6.58 2.85 6.84
CA ALA A 44 6.78 4.28 7.02
C ALA A 44 6.91 4.65 8.51
N SER A 45 6.08 4.07 9.36
CA SER A 45 6.12 4.29 10.81
C SER A 45 7.39 3.75 11.44
N GLU A 46 7.83 2.57 11.04
CA GLU A 46 9.10 1.98 11.50
C GLU A 46 10.31 2.81 11.03
N GLY A 47 10.31 3.23 9.77
CA GLY A 47 11.35 4.11 9.23
C GLY A 47 11.41 5.46 9.93
N ALA A 48 10.27 6.05 10.26
CA ALA A 48 10.19 7.30 11.02
C ALA A 48 10.76 7.14 12.42
N ARG A 49 10.42 6.08 13.13
CA ARG A 49 10.99 5.76 14.46
C ARG A 49 12.49 5.58 14.39
N TYR A 50 12.98 4.84 13.41
CA TYR A 50 14.41 4.63 13.23
C TYR A 50 15.14 5.94 12.95
N ALA A 51 14.64 6.76 12.04
CA ALA A 51 15.23 8.07 11.71
C ALA A 51 15.11 9.11 12.84
N ALA A 52 14.17 8.91 13.78
CA ALA A 52 13.98 9.77 14.94
C ALA A 52 14.98 9.46 16.07
N THR A 53 15.64 8.29 16.07
CA THR A 53 16.64 7.93 17.08
C THR A 53 17.88 8.82 16.97
N GLN A 54 18.53 9.05 18.11
CA GLN A 54 19.72 9.87 18.19
C GLN A 54 20.85 9.31 17.31
N GLY A 55 21.42 10.18 16.46
CA GLY A 55 22.51 9.81 15.55
C GLY A 55 22.09 9.14 14.24
N ALA A 56 20.81 8.84 14.05
CA ALA A 56 20.32 8.31 12.78
C ALA A 56 20.19 9.43 11.73
N SER A 57 20.55 9.09 10.49
CA SER A 57 20.38 10.00 9.35
C SER A 57 19.03 9.78 8.65
N GLN A 58 18.59 10.78 7.89
CA GLN A 58 17.40 10.65 7.02
C GLN A 58 17.60 9.51 6.02
N ALA A 59 18.81 9.37 5.45
CA ALA A 59 19.14 8.29 4.52
C ALA A 59 19.03 6.89 5.17
N ALA A 60 19.41 6.76 6.44
CA ALA A 60 19.26 5.52 7.18
C ALA A 60 17.78 5.16 7.42
N GLY A 61 16.94 6.15 7.73
CA GLY A 61 15.48 5.98 7.84
C GLY A 61 14.84 5.56 6.51
N GLU A 62 15.26 6.17 5.41
CA GLU A 62 14.81 5.80 4.07
C GLU A 62 15.20 4.36 3.72
N ALA A 63 16.45 3.98 3.95
CA ALA A 63 16.94 2.61 3.71
C ALA A 63 16.17 1.58 4.56
N ARG A 64 15.89 1.90 5.82
CA ARG A 64 15.10 1.04 6.72
C ARG A 64 13.68 0.86 6.20
N THR A 65 13.03 1.95 5.76
CA THR A 65 11.68 1.91 5.18
C THR A 65 11.66 1.04 3.93
N ARG A 66 12.60 1.22 3.01
CA ARG A 66 12.70 0.43 1.77
C ARG A 66 12.91 -1.06 2.07
N ALA A 67 13.77 -1.41 3.02
CA ALA A 67 13.99 -2.79 3.43
C ALA A 67 12.71 -3.45 3.96
N GLN A 68 11.95 -2.75 4.79
CA GLN A 68 10.65 -3.23 5.30
C GLN A 68 9.63 -3.45 4.19
N ILE A 69 9.60 -2.58 3.18
CA ILE A 69 8.69 -2.71 2.04
C ILE A 69 9.05 -3.94 1.22
N VAL A 70 10.33 -4.16 0.93
CA VAL A 70 10.81 -5.33 0.18
C VAL A 70 10.47 -6.63 0.91
N ASP A 71 10.60 -6.66 2.24
CA ASP A 71 10.29 -7.84 3.05
C ASP A 71 8.77 -8.11 3.15
N GLY A 72 7.95 -7.06 3.17
CA GLY A 72 6.50 -7.16 3.38
C GLY A 72 5.66 -7.34 2.14
N ILE A 73 6.09 -6.79 1.01
CA ILE A 73 5.41 -6.87 -0.30
C ILE A 73 6.46 -6.92 -1.39
N ALA A 74 6.09 -7.48 -2.56
CA ALA A 74 6.97 -7.42 -3.73
C ALA A 74 7.36 -5.96 -4.00
N GLY A 75 8.66 -5.67 -3.95
CA GLY A 75 9.22 -4.31 -3.87
C GLY A 75 8.93 -3.35 -5.04
N GLY A 76 8.14 -3.81 -6.04
CA GLY A 76 7.72 -3.01 -7.19
C GLY A 76 6.52 -2.08 -6.93
N PHE A 77 5.95 -2.09 -5.72
CA PHE A 77 4.80 -1.22 -5.42
C PHE A 77 5.18 0.15 -4.85
N ALA A 78 6.38 0.29 -4.26
CA ALA A 78 6.82 1.57 -3.71
C ALA A 78 7.62 2.36 -4.76
N ASP A 79 7.01 3.42 -5.27
CA ASP A 79 7.62 4.27 -6.28
C ASP A 79 8.60 5.28 -5.66
N ASP A 80 8.27 5.80 -4.47
CA ASP A 80 9.06 6.83 -3.81
C ASP A 80 8.96 6.75 -2.29
N VAL A 81 10.09 6.92 -1.62
CA VAL A 81 10.21 7.01 -0.16
C VAL A 81 10.99 8.26 0.19
N VAL A 82 10.36 9.18 0.89
CA VAL A 82 10.97 10.45 1.30
C VAL A 82 10.94 10.57 2.83
N VAL A 83 12.08 10.84 3.42
CA VAL A 83 12.23 11.11 4.86
C VAL A 83 12.56 12.58 5.04
N ARG A 84 11.82 13.27 5.89
CA ARG A 84 12.06 14.68 6.20
C ARG A 84 11.85 14.99 7.67
N ARG A 85 12.53 16.01 8.15
CA ARG A 85 12.29 16.56 9.49
C ARG A 85 11.36 17.75 9.37
N ILE A 86 10.32 17.73 10.18
CA ILE A 86 9.29 18.78 10.25
C ILE A 86 9.09 19.20 11.71
N VAL A 87 8.39 20.30 11.92
CA VAL A 87 7.98 20.72 13.26
C VAL A 87 6.45 20.69 13.31
N VAL A 88 5.92 19.90 14.23
CA VAL A 88 4.47 19.77 14.45
C VAL A 88 4.17 20.24 15.87
N GLY A 89 3.37 21.30 15.99
CA GLY A 89 3.04 21.85 17.31
C GLY A 89 4.25 22.31 18.16
N GLY A 90 5.33 22.74 17.51
CA GLY A 90 6.58 23.13 18.18
C GLY A 90 7.53 21.95 18.51
N VAL A 91 7.15 20.72 18.16
CA VAL A 91 7.93 19.52 18.43
C VAL A 91 8.61 19.04 17.13
N ALA A 92 9.94 18.82 17.20
CA ALA A 92 10.69 18.24 16.10
C ALA A 92 10.19 16.82 15.82
N THR A 93 9.81 16.56 14.60
CA THR A 93 9.17 15.31 14.17
C THR A 93 9.83 14.83 12.89
N VAL A 94 10.07 13.54 12.78
CA VAL A 94 10.46 12.89 11.53
C VAL A 94 9.21 12.39 10.84
N GLU A 95 9.05 12.74 9.59
CA GLU A 95 7.99 12.27 8.71
C GLU A 95 8.60 11.40 7.61
N VAL A 96 8.01 10.24 7.38
CA VAL A 96 8.29 9.38 6.24
C VAL A 96 7.06 9.33 5.35
N VAL A 97 7.21 9.70 4.10
CA VAL A 97 6.16 9.63 3.08
C VAL A 97 6.53 8.54 2.08
N VAL A 98 5.61 7.61 1.86
CA VAL A 98 5.75 6.57 0.85
C VAL A 98 4.64 6.72 -0.18
N ARG A 99 5.02 6.74 -1.45
CA ARG A 99 4.10 6.70 -2.59
C ARG A 99 4.22 5.36 -3.28
N ALA A 100 3.09 4.82 -3.67
CA ALA A 100 3.01 3.53 -4.34
C ALA A 100 1.86 3.51 -5.33
N THR A 101 2.00 2.74 -6.39
CA THR A 101 0.92 2.48 -7.36
C THR A 101 0.58 1.00 -7.35
N VAL A 102 -0.67 0.67 -7.01
CA VAL A 102 -1.18 -0.71 -7.05
C VAL A 102 -1.84 -0.95 -8.40
N PRO A 103 -1.34 -1.89 -9.21
CA PRO A 103 -1.92 -2.16 -10.53
C PRO A 103 -3.33 -2.73 -10.41
N ALA A 104 -4.17 -2.43 -11.39
CA ALA A 104 -5.50 -3.01 -11.50
C ALA A 104 -5.41 -4.49 -11.89
N LEU A 105 -6.10 -5.35 -11.14
CA LEU A 105 -6.17 -6.79 -11.42
C LEU A 105 -7.19 -7.09 -12.51
N GLY A 106 -6.72 -7.29 -13.75
CA GLY A 106 -7.49 -7.96 -14.80
C GLY A 106 -8.66 -7.20 -15.44
N LEU A 107 -8.98 -6.01 -15.00
CA LEU A 107 -10.09 -5.22 -15.56
C LEU A 107 -9.63 -4.14 -16.54
N GLY A 108 -8.32 -4.02 -16.78
CA GLY A 108 -7.74 -2.94 -17.57
C GLY A 108 -8.08 -1.57 -16.95
N GLY A 109 -7.10 -0.75 -16.73
CA GLY A 109 -7.32 0.58 -16.16
C GLY A 109 -6.06 1.11 -15.48
N PRO A 110 -6.06 2.40 -15.11
CA PRO A 110 -4.96 2.98 -14.35
C PRO A 110 -4.85 2.29 -12.98
N GLY A 111 -3.64 2.15 -12.47
CA GLY A 111 -3.42 1.68 -11.10
C GLY A 111 -4.02 2.62 -10.06
N VAL A 112 -4.13 2.14 -8.84
CA VAL A 112 -4.56 2.96 -7.70
C VAL A 112 -3.32 3.57 -7.05
N ASP A 113 -3.23 4.89 -7.05
CA ASP A 113 -2.15 5.60 -6.39
C ASP A 113 -2.43 5.71 -4.90
N LEU A 114 -1.44 5.32 -4.10
CA LEU A 114 -1.46 5.36 -2.65
C LEU A 114 -0.37 6.30 -2.14
N GLN A 115 -0.71 7.07 -1.12
CA GLN A 115 0.25 7.80 -0.32
C GLN A 115 0.00 7.49 1.15
N VAL A 116 1.05 7.08 1.85
CA VAL A 116 1.02 6.83 3.29
C VAL A 116 2.09 7.65 3.99
N GLN A 117 1.87 7.97 5.25
CA GLN A 117 2.79 8.76 6.07
C GLN A 117 2.98 8.06 7.41
N GLY A 118 4.22 8.06 7.89
CA GLY A 118 4.59 7.68 9.25
C GLY A 118 5.26 8.85 9.94
N HIS A 119 4.99 9.04 11.22
CA HIS A 119 5.56 10.12 12.01
C HIS A 119 6.18 9.57 13.30
N ALA A 120 7.30 10.14 13.71
CA ALA A 120 7.89 9.89 15.01
C ALA A 120 8.51 11.17 15.56
N VAL A 121 8.35 11.40 16.85
CA VAL A 121 9.00 12.53 17.53
C VAL A 121 10.50 12.30 17.52
N ALA A 122 11.27 13.28 17.06
CA ALA A 122 12.72 13.20 17.06
C ALA A 122 13.25 13.26 18.50
N GLU A 123 14.17 12.37 18.83
CA GLU A 123 14.87 12.44 20.11
C GLU A 123 15.69 13.75 20.18
N PRO A 124 15.58 14.51 21.29
CA PRO A 124 16.40 15.69 21.45
C PRO A 124 17.87 15.30 21.50
N ALA A 125 18.72 16.11 20.87
CA ALA A 125 20.16 15.92 20.99
C ALA A 125 20.52 15.98 22.48
N ALA A 126 21.30 15.01 22.96
CA ALA A 126 21.84 15.06 24.31
C ALA A 126 22.66 16.34 24.49
N PRO A 127 22.58 16.99 25.66
CA PRO A 127 23.38 18.19 25.95
C PRO A 127 24.88 17.92 25.95
#